data_f1c2ad0c43354fc9216be2187267cafe
#
_entry.id   f1c2ad0c43354fc9216be2187267cafe
#
_cell.length_a   1.000
_cell.length_b   1.000
_cell.length_c   1.000
_cell.angle_alpha   90.00
_cell.angle_beta   90.00
_cell.angle_gamma   90.00
#
_symmetry.space_group_name_H-M   'P 1'
#
loop_
_entity.id
_entity.type
_entity.pdbx_description
1 polymer ?
#
loop_
_entity_poly.entity_id
_entity_poly.type
_entity_poly.pdbx_seq_one_letter_code
_entity_poly.pdbx_strand_id
1 'polypeptide(L)'
;MHILHNSLLYNISYFHQVFSEHVSSDEPSVSGGMKNYTKPVSSTEPQIDPTLTMLRNMDAVVIAATLRNYIDMIQSLDSLSRNNCLWLFALCVAVDAPLDAETCAYLRSLLRKCATILITKSEMDDEVVMLNILMAISGRYFGQYEHRCE
;
A
#
# COMPACT_ATOMS: atom_id res chain seq x y z
N MET A 1 6.56 15.56 -19.28
CA MET A 1 6.55 14.22 -18.71
C MET A 1 7.62 13.95 -17.66
N HIS A 2 8.81 14.52 -17.74
CA HIS A 2 9.88 14.31 -16.75
C HIS A 2 9.61 14.86 -15.34
N ILE A 3 8.82 15.91 -15.20
CA ILE A 3 8.58 16.57 -13.89
C ILE A 3 7.72 15.72 -12.96
N LEU A 4 6.74 15.00 -13.49
CA LEU A 4 5.85 14.14 -12.70
C LEU A 4 6.55 12.86 -12.21
N HIS A 5 7.47 12.33 -13.03
CA HIS A 5 8.27 11.16 -12.66
C HIS A 5 9.23 11.47 -11.52
N ASN A 6 9.87 12.64 -11.52
CA ASN A 6 10.75 13.08 -10.44
C ASN A 6 9.98 13.36 -9.13
N SER A 7 8.76 13.89 -9.21
CA SER A 7 7.91 14.10 -8.03
C SER A 7 7.50 12.77 -7.39
N LEU A 8 7.21 11.76 -8.21
CA LEU A 8 6.86 10.44 -7.72
C LEU A 8 8.05 9.75 -7.05
N LEU A 9 9.23 9.82 -7.66
CA LEU A 9 10.47 9.28 -7.07
C LEU A 9 10.83 9.99 -5.77
N TYR A 10 10.59 11.30 -5.67
CA TYR A 10 10.80 12.06 -4.44
C TYR A 10 9.84 11.60 -3.33
N ASN A 11 8.56 11.39 -3.66
CA ASN A 11 7.57 10.87 -2.72
C ASN A 11 7.87 9.43 -2.28
N ILE A 12 8.41 8.60 -3.16
CA ILE A 12 8.88 7.24 -2.83
C ILE A 12 10.05 7.29 -1.85
N SER A 13 11.02 8.16 -2.12
CA SER A 13 12.18 8.34 -1.24
C SER A 13 11.77 8.88 0.13
N TYR A 14 10.85 9.83 0.18
CA TYR A 14 10.29 10.37 1.42
C TYR A 14 9.51 9.30 2.20
N PHE A 15 8.70 8.50 1.50
CA PHE A 15 7.96 7.39 2.10
C PHE A 15 8.92 6.34 2.70
N HIS A 16 9.98 6.00 1.96
CA HIS A 16 11.00 5.07 2.44
C HIS A 16 11.76 5.62 3.65
N GLN A 17 12.05 6.91 3.69
CA GLN A 17 12.74 7.57 4.80
C GLN A 17 11.87 7.60 6.07
N VAL A 18 10.61 8.01 5.95
CA VAL A 18 9.67 8.05 7.08
C VAL A 18 9.43 6.67 7.69
N PHE A 19 9.40 5.61 6.85
CA PHE A 19 9.22 4.25 7.34
C PHE A 19 10.50 3.59 7.85
N SER A 20 11.68 3.97 7.35
CA SER A 20 12.97 3.47 7.86
C SER A 20 13.32 4.01 9.24
N GLU A 21 12.90 5.24 9.56
CA GLU A 21 13.19 5.86 10.85
C GLU A 21 12.37 5.26 12.00
N HIS A 22 11.20 4.64 11.71
CA HIS A 22 10.38 3.98 12.74
C HIS A 22 10.78 2.53 13.06
N VAL A 23 11.62 1.89 12.24
CA VAL A 23 12.08 0.51 12.45
C VAL A 23 13.31 0.42 13.37
N SER A 24 13.93 1.55 13.74
CA SER A 24 15.22 1.58 14.43
C SER A 24 15.16 1.64 15.96
N SER A 25 14.05 1.41 16.63
CA SER A 25 13.97 1.57 18.09
C SER A 25 13.29 0.44 18.84
N ASP A 26 13.55 -0.84 18.50
CA ASP A 26 13.28 -1.95 19.44
C ASP A 26 14.20 -3.15 19.16
N GLU A 27 15.41 -3.10 19.68
CA GLU A 27 16.17 -4.31 20.00
C GLU A 27 16.03 -4.64 21.48
N PRO A 28 15.41 -5.75 21.87
CA PRO A 28 15.52 -6.25 23.22
C PRO A 28 16.74 -7.18 23.32
N SER A 29 17.67 -6.80 24.15
CA SER A 29 18.77 -7.65 24.62
C SER A 29 18.27 -8.94 25.27
N VAL A 30 18.79 -10.05 24.78
CA VAL A 30 18.52 -11.42 25.25
C VAL A 30 19.19 -11.67 26.59
N SER A 31 18.43 -12.14 27.57
CA SER A 31 18.94 -13.01 28.63
C SER A 31 17.88 -14.04 29.02
N GLY A 32 18.27 -15.25 28.89
CA GLY A 32 17.83 -16.56 29.24
C GLY A 32 16.54 -16.79 30.06
N GLY A 33 15.82 -17.83 29.65
CA GLY A 33 14.79 -18.43 30.48
C GLY A 33 13.85 -19.35 29.71
N MET A 34 14.21 -20.62 29.69
CA MET A 34 13.44 -21.75 29.17
C MET A 34 12.13 -21.93 29.97
N LYS A 35 10.97 -21.70 29.34
CA LYS A 35 9.69 -22.27 29.78
C LYS A 35 8.80 -22.60 28.58
N ASN A 36 8.50 -23.90 28.44
CA ASN A 36 7.53 -24.47 27.52
C ASN A 36 6.13 -23.92 27.81
N TYR A 37 5.53 -23.19 26.86
CA TYR A 37 4.10 -23.02 26.78
C TYR A 37 3.67 -23.26 25.34
N THR A 38 2.84 -24.26 25.15
CA THR A 38 2.11 -24.55 23.92
C THR A 38 1.23 -23.35 23.60
N LYS A 39 1.65 -22.55 22.60
CA LYS A 39 0.88 -21.43 22.06
C LYS A 39 0.00 -21.96 20.94
N PRO A 40 -1.29 -21.60 20.85
CA PRO A 40 -2.12 -21.99 19.71
C PRO A 40 -1.52 -21.40 18.44
N VAL A 41 -1.41 -22.22 17.42
CA VAL A 41 -0.91 -21.89 16.09
C VAL A 41 -1.87 -20.87 15.46
N SER A 42 -1.60 -19.59 15.67
CA SER A 42 -2.07 -18.54 14.81
C SER A 42 -1.25 -18.64 13.54
N SER A 43 -1.87 -19.04 12.44
CA SER A 43 -1.27 -19.11 11.13
C SER A 43 -1.03 -17.68 10.61
N THR A 44 -0.01 -17.04 11.14
CA THR A 44 0.52 -15.82 10.58
C THR A 44 1.57 -16.26 9.56
N GLU A 45 1.15 -16.39 8.30
CA GLU A 45 2.08 -16.45 7.18
C GLU A 45 3.03 -15.25 7.30
N PRO A 46 4.35 -15.44 7.12
CA PRO A 46 5.29 -14.33 7.13
C PRO A 46 4.91 -13.38 5.99
N GLN A 47 4.38 -12.23 6.33
CA GLN A 47 4.03 -11.20 5.35
C GLN A 47 5.34 -10.61 4.80
N ILE A 48 5.64 -10.95 3.56
CA ILE A 48 6.82 -10.44 2.86
C ILE A 48 6.49 -9.04 2.35
N ASP A 49 7.33 -8.06 2.73
CA ASP A 49 7.22 -6.70 2.21
C ASP A 49 7.62 -6.64 0.72
N PRO A 50 6.99 -5.78 -0.07
CA PRO A 50 7.34 -5.62 -1.47
C PRO A 50 8.76 -5.08 -1.60
N THR A 51 9.58 -5.72 -2.44
CA THR A 51 10.93 -5.24 -2.73
C THR A 51 11.02 -4.73 -4.16
N LEU A 52 11.92 -3.77 -4.39
CA LEU A 52 12.16 -3.24 -5.73
C LEU A 52 12.61 -4.36 -6.70
N THR A 53 13.39 -5.31 -6.22
CA THR A 53 13.84 -6.46 -7.04
C THR A 53 12.67 -7.32 -7.49
N MET A 54 11.69 -7.59 -6.60
CA MET A 54 10.50 -8.33 -6.98
C MET A 54 9.70 -7.60 -8.08
N LEU A 55 9.47 -6.31 -7.90
CA LEU A 55 8.71 -5.50 -8.88
C LEU A 55 9.43 -5.41 -10.23
N ARG A 56 10.73 -5.26 -10.24
CA ARG A 56 11.53 -5.21 -11.48
C ARG A 56 11.54 -6.52 -12.28
N ASN A 57 11.31 -7.64 -11.61
CA ASN A 57 11.23 -8.97 -12.24
C ASN A 57 9.83 -9.30 -12.78
N MET A 58 8.84 -8.44 -12.49
CA MET A 58 7.48 -8.58 -13.00
C MET A 58 7.33 -7.78 -14.31
N ASP A 59 6.69 -8.36 -15.31
CA ASP A 59 6.34 -7.59 -16.50
C ASP A 59 5.11 -6.68 -16.26
N ALA A 60 4.89 -5.72 -17.15
CA ALA A 60 3.84 -4.71 -17.02
C ALA A 60 2.43 -5.32 -16.90
N VAL A 61 2.16 -6.42 -17.61
CA VAL A 61 0.87 -7.11 -17.57
C VAL A 61 0.65 -7.77 -16.21
N VAL A 62 1.70 -8.41 -15.67
CA VAL A 62 1.66 -9.04 -14.35
C VAL A 62 1.49 -8.00 -13.26
N ILE A 63 2.17 -6.85 -13.33
CA ILE A 63 2.01 -5.75 -12.37
C ILE A 63 0.56 -5.26 -12.36
N ALA A 64 -0.02 -4.96 -13.52
CA ALA A 64 -1.39 -4.48 -13.62
C ALA A 64 -2.41 -5.52 -13.10
N ALA A 65 -2.24 -6.79 -13.47
CA ALA A 65 -3.09 -7.88 -12.99
C ALA A 65 -2.97 -8.07 -11.46
N THR A 66 -1.75 -8.02 -10.93
CA THR A 66 -1.49 -8.14 -9.49
C THR A 66 -2.12 -6.98 -8.72
N LEU A 67 -2.01 -5.75 -9.24
CA LEU A 67 -2.65 -4.57 -8.65
C LEU A 67 -4.18 -4.75 -8.57
N ARG A 68 -4.81 -5.17 -9.66
CA ARG A 68 -6.27 -5.42 -9.69
C ARG A 68 -6.69 -6.49 -8.68
N ASN A 69 -5.99 -7.63 -8.65
CA ASN A 69 -6.26 -8.71 -7.71
C ASN A 69 -6.09 -8.28 -6.25
N TYR A 70 -5.07 -7.45 -5.98
CA TYR A 70 -4.83 -6.93 -4.64
C TYR A 70 -5.93 -5.95 -4.19
N ILE A 71 -6.37 -5.08 -5.10
CA ILE A 71 -7.50 -4.17 -4.85
C ILE A 71 -8.78 -4.96 -4.58
N ASP A 72 -9.03 -6.03 -5.34
CA ASP A 72 -10.21 -6.89 -5.13
C ASP A 72 -10.17 -7.58 -3.76
N MET A 73 -9.03 -8.13 -3.40
CA MET A 73 -8.83 -8.78 -2.10
C MET A 73 -9.15 -7.86 -0.92
N ILE A 74 -8.72 -6.61 -0.96
CA ILE A 74 -8.93 -5.68 0.15
C ILE A 74 -10.37 -5.16 0.27
N GLN A 75 -11.23 -5.39 -0.72
CA GLN A 75 -12.63 -4.93 -0.65
C GLN A 75 -13.39 -5.58 0.52
N SER A 76 -13.03 -6.79 0.93
CA SER A 76 -13.62 -7.52 2.05
C SER A 76 -13.07 -7.13 3.43
N LEU A 77 -12.01 -6.32 3.50
CA LEU A 77 -11.36 -5.95 4.75
C LEU A 77 -11.97 -4.68 5.34
N ASP A 78 -12.09 -4.61 6.66
CA ASP A 78 -12.56 -3.41 7.37
C ASP A 78 -11.44 -2.43 7.70
N SER A 79 -10.19 -2.91 7.69
CA SER A 79 -8.97 -2.12 7.90
C SER A 79 -7.84 -2.65 7.02
N LEU A 80 -6.87 -1.80 6.71
CA LEU A 80 -5.70 -2.20 5.93
C LEU A 80 -4.47 -2.29 6.84
N SER A 81 -3.83 -3.45 6.82
CA SER A 81 -2.53 -3.61 7.49
C SER A 81 -1.47 -2.75 6.80
N ARG A 82 -0.38 -2.46 7.53
CA ARG A 82 0.79 -1.79 6.96
C ARG A 82 1.29 -2.50 5.69
N ASN A 83 1.35 -3.82 5.72
CA ASN A 83 1.79 -4.62 4.56
C ASN A 83 0.84 -4.47 3.36
N ASN A 84 -0.48 -4.45 3.57
CA ASN A 84 -1.47 -4.20 2.51
C ASN A 84 -1.23 -2.84 1.85
N CYS A 85 -1.00 -1.80 2.64
CA CYS A 85 -0.73 -0.46 2.14
C CYS A 85 0.58 -0.38 1.36
N LEU A 86 1.64 -1.05 1.83
CA LEU A 86 2.94 -1.11 1.15
C LEU A 86 2.85 -1.79 -0.21
N TRP A 87 2.14 -2.92 -0.31
CA TRP A 87 1.93 -3.61 -1.58
C TRP A 87 1.12 -2.78 -2.56
N LEU A 88 0.01 -2.19 -2.11
CA LEU A 88 -0.80 -1.31 -2.95
C LEU A 88 0.01 -0.11 -3.46
N PHE A 89 0.78 0.52 -2.58
CA PHE A 89 1.66 1.62 -2.95
C PHE A 89 2.71 1.20 -3.99
N ALA A 90 3.41 0.10 -3.73
CA ALA A 90 4.47 -0.41 -4.60
C ALA A 90 3.94 -0.78 -6.00
N LEU A 91 2.77 -1.42 -6.06
CA LEU A 91 2.12 -1.78 -7.32
C LEU A 91 1.61 -0.55 -8.09
N CYS A 92 1.03 0.44 -7.38
CA CYS A 92 0.63 1.71 -7.99
C CYS A 92 1.81 2.49 -8.58
N VAL A 93 2.98 2.41 -7.94
CA VAL A 93 4.21 3.04 -8.44
C VAL A 93 4.78 2.31 -9.64
N ALA A 94 4.67 0.98 -9.66
CA ALA A 94 5.26 0.13 -10.69
C ALA A 94 4.39 -0.02 -11.95
N VAL A 95 3.08 0.26 -11.86
CA VAL A 95 2.18 0.12 -13.02
C VAL A 95 2.47 1.18 -14.08
N ASP A 96 2.55 0.73 -15.33
CA ASP A 96 2.82 1.62 -16.47
C ASP A 96 1.59 2.45 -16.86
N ALA A 97 1.83 3.69 -17.27
CA ALA A 97 0.82 4.56 -17.87
C ALA A 97 1.03 4.61 -19.41
N PRO A 98 -0.04 4.73 -20.20
CA PRO A 98 -1.44 4.95 -19.81
C PRO A 98 -2.13 3.68 -19.30
N LEU A 99 -3.02 3.84 -18.32
CA LEU A 99 -3.79 2.74 -17.75
C LEU A 99 -4.94 2.33 -18.65
N ASP A 100 -5.23 1.03 -18.70
CA ASP A 100 -6.46 0.53 -19.31
C ASP A 100 -7.70 0.88 -18.47
N ALA A 101 -8.88 0.81 -19.10
CA ALA A 101 -10.14 1.17 -18.47
C ALA A 101 -10.48 0.30 -17.25
N GLU A 102 -10.09 -0.97 -17.29
CA GLU A 102 -10.29 -1.92 -16.20
C GLU A 102 -9.45 -1.54 -14.98
N THR A 103 -8.16 -1.30 -15.15
CA THR A 103 -7.26 -0.85 -14.09
C THR A 103 -7.72 0.48 -13.49
N CYS A 104 -8.20 1.41 -14.33
CA CYS A 104 -8.83 2.66 -13.86
C CYS A 104 -10.06 2.40 -12.96
N ALA A 105 -10.90 1.43 -13.32
CA ALA A 105 -12.07 1.07 -12.52
C ALA A 105 -11.66 0.50 -11.14
N TYR A 106 -10.64 -0.34 -11.11
CA TYR A 106 -10.08 -0.86 -9.84
C TYR A 106 -9.47 0.24 -8.97
N LEU A 107 -8.76 1.19 -9.55
CA LEU A 107 -8.22 2.34 -8.80
C LEU A 107 -9.33 3.23 -8.21
N ARG A 108 -10.47 3.40 -8.92
CA ARG A 108 -11.65 4.06 -8.33
C ARG A 108 -12.22 3.27 -7.15
N SER A 109 -12.22 1.93 -7.23
CA SER A 109 -12.64 1.08 -6.12
C SER A 109 -11.70 1.19 -4.93
N LEU A 110 -10.38 1.26 -5.18
CA LEU A 110 -9.38 1.53 -4.14
C LEU A 110 -9.62 2.87 -3.45
N LEU A 111 -9.84 3.93 -4.23
CA LEU A 111 -10.12 5.27 -3.71
C LEU A 111 -11.34 5.27 -2.78
N ARG A 112 -12.44 4.65 -3.21
CA ARG A 112 -13.68 4.54 -2.42
C ARG A 112 -13.45 3.71 -1.15
N LYS A 113 -12.72 2.60 -1.25
CA LYS A 113 -12.41 1.75 -0.10
C LYS A 113 -11.58 2.50 0.94
N CYS A 114 -10.53 3.19 0.54
CA CYS A 114 -9.73 4.02 1.44
C CYS A 114 -10.59 5.11 2.12
N ALA A 115 -11.46 5.79 1.37
CA ALA A 115 -12.36 6.78 1.92
C ALA A 115 -13.34 6.18 2.94
N THR A 116 -13.89 4.99 2.66
CA THR A 116 -14.81 4.29 3.58
C THR A 116 -14.13 3.93 4.88
N ILE A 117 -12.90 3.40 4.84
CA ILE A 117 -12.14 3.09 6.05
C ILE A 117 -11.81 4.37 6.81
N LEU A 118 -11.40 5.43 6.12
CA LEU A 118 -11.02 6.70 6.74
C LEU A 118 -12.16 7.33 7.56
N ILE A 119 -13.41 7.21 7.10
CA ILE A 119 -14.58 7.72 7.82
C ILE A 119 -14.79 7.02 9.17
N THR A 120 -14.34 5.78 9.31
CA THR A 120 -14.45 5.00 10.57
C THR A 120 -13.37 5.34 11.58
N LYS A 121 -12.32 6.06 11.19
CA LYS A 121 -11.19 6.39 12.05
C LYS A 121 -11.49 7.64 12.88
N SER A 122 -11.23 7.56 14.18
CA SER A 122 -11.38 8.67 15.12
C SER A 122 -10.03 9.31 15.48
N GLU A 123 -8.93 8.62 15.25
CA GLU A 123 -7.59 9.06 15.61
C GLU A 123 -6.67 9.06 14.39
N MET A 124 -5.64 9.93 14.44
CA MET A 124 -4.58 9.96 13.43
C MET A 124 -3.54 8.89 13.80
N ASP A 125 -3.62 7.76 13.12
CA ASP A 125 -2.66 6.68 13.20
C ASP A 125 -1.91 6.50 11.86
N ASP A 126 -0.94 5.58 11.84
CA ASP A 126 -0.16 5.29 10.63
C ASP A 126 -1.05 4.77 9.48
N GLU A 127 -2.14 4.06 9.80
CA GLU A 127 -3.09 3.60 8.78
C GLU A 127 -3.76 4.80 8.10
N VAL A 128 -4.17 5.82 8.85
CA VAL A 128 -4.76 7.06 8.30
C VAL A 128 -3.80 7.76 7.35
N VAL A 129 -2.52 7.83 7.70
CA VAL A 129 -1.48 8.42 6.83
C VAL A 129 -1.35 7.63 5.54
N MET A 130 -1.25 6.30 5.62
CA MET A 130 -1.13 5.43 4.45
C MET A 130 -2.36 5.48 3.56
N LEU A 131 -3.57 5.49 4.12
CA LEU A 131 -4.82 5.64 3.37
C LEU A 131 -4.87 6.96 2.60
N ASN A 132 -4.45 8.07 3.21
CA ASN A 132 -4.38 9.37 2.54
C ASN A 132 -3.39 9.36 1.37
N ILE A 133 -2.26 8.68 1.50
CA ILE A 133 -1.28 8.52 0.42
C ILE A 133 -1.89 7.73 -0.74
N LEU A 134 -2.54 6.59 -0.46
CA LEU A 134 -3.21 5.78 -1.48
C LEU A 134 -4.33 6.55 -2.18
N MET A 135 -5.09 7.35 -1.45
CA MET A 135 -6.12 8.23 -2.02
C MET A 135 -5.51 9.31 -2.92
N ALA A 136 -4.40 9.91 -2.52
CA ALA A 136 -3.71 10.90 -3.34
C ALA A 136 -3.16 10.29 -4.63
N ILE A 137 -2.62 9.07 -4.57
CA ILE A 137 -2.12 8.36 -5.75
C ILE A 137 -3.27 7.99 -6.68
N SER A 138 -4.27 7.28 -6.20
CA SER A 138 -5.38 6.84 -7.04
C SER A 138 -6.24 8.00 -7.54
N GLY A 139 -6.54 8.97 -6.69
CA GLY A 139 -7.40 10.10 -7.03
C GLY A 139 -6.70 11.18 -7.86
N ARG A 140 -5.56 11.69 -7.41
CA ARG A 140 -4.89 12.82 -8.06
C ARG A 140 -3.92 12.38 -9.14
N TYR A 141 -3.04 11.43 -8.86
CA TYR A 141 -2.02 11.02 -9.82
C TYR A 141 -2.63 10.26 -10.99
N PHE A 142 -3.49 9.28 -10.72
CA PHE A 142 -4.20 8.53 -11.75
C PHE A 142 -5.53 9.18 -12.19
N GLY A 143 -5.90 10.32 -11.62
CA GLY A 143 -7.06 11.10 -12.04
C GLY A 143 -8.41 10.43 -11.78
N GLN A 144 -8.51 9.56 -10.79
CA GLN A 144 -9.75 8.81 -10.51
C GLN A 144 -10.73 9.53 -9.58
N TYR A 145 -10.46 10.79 -9.18
CA TYR A 145 -11.51 11.62 -8.59
C TYR A 145 -12.62 11.82 -9.61
N GLU A 146 -13.86 11.57 -9.20
CA GLU A 146 -15.01 11.86 -10.04
C GLU A 146 -14.99 13.36 -10.38
N HIS A 147 -14.78 13.70 -11.66
CA HIS A 147 -15.15 15.00 -12.16
C HIS A 147 -16.66 15.08 -12.00
N ARG A 148 -17.14 15.87 -11.04
CA ARG A 148 -18.51 16.35 -11.12
C ARG A 148 -18.55 17.13 -12.44
N CYS A 149 -19.24 16.56 -13.42
CA CYS A 149 -19.65 17.35 -14.57
C CYS A 149 -20.55 18.46 -14.01
N GLU A 150 -20.04 19.67 -13.98
CA GLU A 150 -20.85 20.87 -13.83
C GLU A 150 -21.73 21.04 -15.05
#